data_9050ff85f3abf33f5897462cedaedb58
#
_entry.id   9050ff85f3abf33f5897462cedaedb58
#
_cell.length_a   1.000
_cell.length_b   1.000
_cell.length_c   1.000
_cell.angle_alpha   90.00
_cell.angle_beta   90.00
_cell.angle_gamma   90.00
#
_symmetry.space_group_name_H-M   'P 1'
#
loop_
_entity.id
_entity.type
_entity.pdbx_description
1 polymer ?
#
loop_
_entity_poly.entity_id
_entity_poly.type
_entity_poly.pdbx_seq_one_letter_code
_entity_poly.pdbx_strand_id
1 'polypeptide(L)'
;EGRKIKFLYLVPNFANPSGVTLSAERRPRILEICKREHILIIEDNPYGLLYFDKPVPDALRSMDEDGIVYLGSFSKILAPGFRVGYVLAPPAIRDKMVLAQESALLCPSSFTQMMISEYLANADWQGQIDTFRGVYKERKDAALAAMHEYLPDLHTTRPDGGFYLWVTLPEGVDSKAMLPLAVKELVAYTPGTAFYGDGTGQNKLRVCYSYPTPENIKLGIKRLANVINLQTELLETFKGR
;
A
#
# COMPACT_ATOMS: atom_id res chain seq x y z
N GLU A 1 -13.98 18.41 -18.93
CA GLU A 1 -12.77 19.16 -19.36
C GLU A 1 -12.17 18.66 -20.70
N GLY A 2 -12.81 17.69 -21.39
CA GLY A 2 -12.39 17.19 -22.70
C GLY A 2 -11.10 16.36 -22.74
N ARG A 3 -10.52 16.02 -21.59
CA ARG A 3 -9.32 15.17 -21.50
C ARG A 3 -9.70 13.70 -21.60
N LYS A 4 -9.06 12.96 -22.52
CA LYS A 4 -9.24 11.51 -22.65
C LYS A 4 -8.40 10.78 -21.62
N ILE A 5 -9.03 10.02 -20.73
CA ILE A 5 -8.35 9.10 -19.80
C ILE A 5 -7.76 7.95 -20.62
N LYS A 6 -6.48 7.65 -20.44
CA LYS A 6 -5.79 6.60 -21.18
C LYS A 6 -5.66 5.29 -20.39
N PHE A 7 -5.47 5.39 -19.10
CA PHE A 7 -5.40 4.22 -18.23
C PHE A 7 -5.89 4.52 -16.81
N LEU A 8 -6.31 3.48 -16.13
CA LEU A 8 -6.59 3.46 -14.70
C LEU A 8 -5.49 2.65 -14.02
N TYR A 9 -4.69 3.30 -13.14
CA TYR A 9 -3.77 2.61 -12.26
C TYR A 9 -4.47 2.32 -10.93
N LEU A 10 -4.37 1.07 -10.46
CA LEU A 10 -4.93 0.69 -9.17
C LEU A 10 -4.11 -0.39 -8.47
N VAL A 11 -4.10 -0.33 -7.14
CA VAL A 11 -3.57 -1.36 -6.26
C VAL A 11 -4.77 -2.05 -5.62
N PRO A 12 -5.27 -3.18 -6.19
CA PRO A 12 -6.56 -3.73 -5.78
C PRO A 12 -6.54 -4.43 -4.42
N ASN A 13 -5.37 -4.81 -3.92
CA ASN A 13 -5.22 -5.56 -2.69
C ASN A 13 -4.33 -4.80 -1.69
N PHE A 14 -4.87 -4.54 -0.48
CA PHE A 14 -4.15 -3.90 0.62
C PHE A 14 -3.45 -2.61 0.18
N ALA A 15 -4.19 -1.76 -0.54
CA ALA A 15 -3.68 -0.59 -1.24
C ALA A 15 -2.80 0.31 -0.35
N ASN A 16 -1.73 0.81 -0.92
CA ASN A 16 -0.96 1.89 -0.35
C ASN A 16 -1.58 3.24 -0.81
N PRO A 17 -2.12 4.08 0.09
CA PRO A 17 -1.87 4.12 1.54
C PRO A 17 -2.94 3.45 2.42
N SER A 18 -4.12 3.12 1.87
CA SER A 18 -5.35 2.88 2.64
C SER A 18 -5.42 1.52 3.34
N GLY A 19 -4.64 0.53 2.91
CA GLY A 19 -4.76 -0.86 3.36
C GLY A 19 -6.02 -1.58 2.87
N VAL A 20 -6.86 -0.92 2.08
CA VAL A 20 -8.16 -1.45 1.64
C VAL A 20 -7.98 -2.39 0.45
N THR A 21 -8.80 -3.43 0.38
CA THR A 21 -8.91 -4.33 -0.75
C THR A 21 -10.19 -4.05 -1.56
N LEU A 22 -10.05 -3.99 -2.87
CA LEU A 22 -11.19 -3.89 -3.79
C LEU A 22 -12.00 -5.17 -3.73
N SER A 23 -13.28 -5.06 -3.37
CA SER A 23 -14.15 -6.24 -3.20
C SER A 23 -14.39 -7.00 -4.51
N ALA A 24 -14.72 -8.29 -4.39
CA ALA A 24 -14.98 -9.15 -5.54
C ALA A 24 -16.10 -8.59 -6.43
N GLU A 25 -17.16 -8.01 -5.85
CA GLU A 25 -18.31 -7.48 -6.59
C GLU A 25 -17.97 -6.21 -7.39
N ARG A 26 -16.97 -5.43 -6.94
CA ARG A 26 -16.57 -4.20 -7.63
C ARG A 26 -15.63 -4.46 -8.79
N ARG A 27 -14.91 -5.59 -8.81
CA ARG A 27 -13.93 -5.91 -9.87
C ARG A 27 -14.58 -5.98 -11.26
N PRO A 28 -15.65 -6.79 -11.49
CA PRO A 28 -16.30 -6.82 -12.81
C PRO A 28 -16.91 -5.48 -13.20
N ARG A 29 -17.40 -4.67 -12.26
CA ARG A 29 -17.97 -3.34 -12.56
C ARG A 29 -16.92 -2.36 -13.07
N ILE A 30 -15.73 -2.37 -12.48
CA ILE A 30 -14.60 -1.54 -12.95
C ILE A 30 -14.20 -1.97 -14.37
N LEU A 31 -14.10 -3.28 -14.61
CA LEU A 31 -13.80 -3.83 -15.93
C LEU A 31 -14.80 -3.38 -16.98
N GLU A 32 -16.09 -3.51 -16.70
CA GLU A 32 -17.17 -3.08 -17.60
C GLU A 32 -17.03 -1.59 -17.98
N ILE A 33 -16.82 -0.73 -16.98
CA ILE A 33 -16.65 0.72 -17.21
C ILE A 33 -15.41 0.98 -18.06
N CYS A 34 -14.26 0.41 -17.70
CA CYS A 34 -13.01 0.62 -18.42
C CYS A 34 -13.08 0.10 -19.86
N LYS A 35 -13.73 -1.04 -20.07
CA LYS A 35 -13.94 -1.60 -21.42
C LYS A 35 -14.82 -0.72 -22.29
N ARG A 36 -15.93 -0.24 -21.75
CA ARG A 36 -16.85 0.67 -22.45
C ARG A 36 -16.18 2.00 -22.82
N GLU A 37 -15.35 2.54 -21.93
CA GLU A 37 -14.67 3.83 -22.12
C GLU A 37 -13.29 3.69 -22.80
N HIS A 38 -12.90 2.48 -23.21
CA HIS A 38 -11.59 2.18 -23.81
C HIS A 38 -10.40 2.62 -22.93
N ILE A 39 -10.49 2.36 -21.62
CA ILE A 39 -9.48 2.68 -20.62
C ILE A 39 -8.68 1.42 -20.31
N LEU A 40 -7.37 1.44 -20.52
CA LEU A 40 -6.46 0.36 -20.10
C LEU A 40 -6.37 0.31 -18.56
N ILE A 41 -6.42 -0.88 -17.97
CA ILE A 41 -6.16 -1.03 -16.53
C ILE A 41 -4.70 -1.43 -16.31
N ILE A 42 -4.05 -0.76 -15.35
CA ILE A 42 -2.77 -1.18 -14.78
C ILE A 42 -3.05 -1.66 -13.37
N GLU A 43 -3.04 -2.98 -13.20
CA GLU A 43 -3.25 -3.67 -11.92
C GLU A 43 -1.89 -3.91 -11.26
N ASP A 44 -1.57 -3.14 -10.21
CA ASP A 44 -0.34 -3.29 -9.43
C ASP A 44 -0.64 -4.09 -8.16
N ASN A 45 -0.07 -5.29 -8.03
CA ASN A 45 -0.39 -6.21 -6.95
C ASN A 45 0.84 -6.68 -6.15
N PRO A 46 1.54 -5.77 -5.47
CA PRO A 46 2.73 -6.12 -4.69
C PRO A 46 2.41 -6.80 -3.36
N TYR A 47 1.16 -6.72 -2.88
CA TYR A 47 0.78 -7.17 -1.53
C TYR A 47 -0.20 -8.35 -1.51
N GLY A 48 -0.75 -8.78 -2.64
CA GLY A 48 -1.85 -9.75 -2.68
C GLY A 48 -1.59 -11.08 -1.97
N LEU A 49 -0.33 -11.53 -1.92
CA LEU A 49 0.05 -12.72 -1.17
C LEU A 49 0.19 -12.50 0.35
N LEU A 50 0.16 -11.24 0.82
CA LEU A 50 0.32 -10.88 2.23
C LEU A 50 -1.03 -10.65 2.93
N TYR A 51 -2.01 -11.49 2.65
CA TYR A 51 -3.29 -11.53 3.36
C TYR A 51 -3.13 -12.21 4.73
N PHE A 52 -4.01 -11.93 5.69
CA PHE A 52 -3.91 -12.49 7.04
C PHE A 52 -4.81 -13.71 7.24
N ASP A 53 -6.10 -13.56 7.05
CA ASP A 53 -7.06 -14.63 7.36
C ASP A 53 -7.68 -15.26 6.11
N LYS A 54 -7.87 -14.50 5.03
CA LYS A 54 -8.52 -14.97 3.82
C LYS A 54 -7.76 -14.52 2.58
N PRO A 55 -7.63 -15.38 1.57
CA PRO A 55 -7.09 -14.98 0.27
C PRO A 55 -7.85 -13.78 -0.30
N VAL A 56 -7.13 -12.96 -1.07
CA VAL A 56 -7.73 -11.87 -1.83
C VAL A 56 -8.57 -12.43 -2.98
N PRO A 57 -9.55 -11.65 -3.50
CA PRO A 57 -10.25 -12.01 -4.73
C PRO A 57 -9.30 -12.18 -5.91
N ASP A 58 -9.72 -12.95 -6.91
CA ASP A 58 -8.94 -13.18 -8.14
C ASP A 58 -8.54 -11.84 -8.80
N ALA A 59 -7.36 -11.84 -9.42
CA ALA A 59 -6.83 -10.67 -10.11
C ALA A 59 -7.80 -10.22 -11.22
N LEU A 60 -7.90 -8.90 -11.45
CA LEU A 60 -8.70 -8.40 -12.57
C LEU A 60 -8.18 -8.95 -13.90
N ARG A 61 -6.87 -9.14 -14.03
CA ARG A 61 -6.27 -9.71 -15.24
C ARG A 61 -6.79 -11.10 -15.56
N SER A 62 -7.19 -11.90 -14.59
CA SER A 62 -7.80 -13.23 -14.86
C SER A 62 -9.15 -13.13 -15.53
N MET A 63 -9.79 -11.95 -15.51
CA MET A 63 -11.10 -11.69 -16.13
C MET A 63 -10.98 -11.04 -17.52
N ASP A 64 -9.85 -10.38 -17.83
CA ASP A 64 -9.59 -9.72 -19.12
C ASP A 64 -8.08 -9.58 -19.37
N GLU A 65 -7.50 -10.48 -20.13
CA GLU A 65 -6.07 -10.48 -20.42
C GLU A 65 -5.63 -9.38 -21.41
N ASP A 66 -6.54 -8.92 -22.28
CA ASP A 66 -6.25 -7.94 -23.32
C ASP A 66 -6.40 -6.49 -22.85
N GLY A 67 -7.26 -6.27 -21.86
CA GLY A 67 -7.54 -4.94 -21.30
C GLY A 67 -6.67 -4.57 -20.09
N ILE A 68 -5.82 -5.48 -19.59
CA ILE A 68 -5.12 -5.30 -18.32
C ILE A 68 -3.63 -5.58 -18.44
N VAL A 69 -2.84 -4.67 -17.89
CA VAL A 69 -1.42 -4.85 -17.57
C VAL A 69 -1.32 -5.18 -16.08
N TYR A 70 -0.82 -6.36 -15.74
CA TYR A 70 -0.59 -6.78 -14.36
C TYR A 70 0.87 -6.61 -13.98
N LEU A 71 1.11 -5.97 -12.83
CA LEU A 71 2.43 -5.74 -12.26
C LEU A 71 2.58 -6.57 -10.97
N GLY A 72 3.65 -7.34 -10.90
CA GLY A 72 4.03 -8.10 -9.71
C GLY A 72 5.45 -7.77 -9.26
N SER A 73 5.74 -8.01 -7.99
CA SER A 73 7.05 -7.70 -7.41
C SER A 73 7.46 -8.71 -6.35
N PHE A 74 8.74 -9.09 -6.36
CA PHE A 74 9.34 -9.90 -5.30
C PHE A 74 9.79 -9.08 -4.09
N SER A 75 9.74 -7.75 -4.18
CA SER A 75 10.22 -6.84 -3.12
C SER A 75 9.49 -6.98 -1.79
N LYS A 76 8.23 -7.44 -1.78
CA LYS A 76 7.40 -7.53 -0.56
C LYS A 76 7.19 -8.97 -0.08
N ILE A 77 7.43 -9.93 -0.96
CA ILE A 77 7.18 -11.36 -0.70
C ILE A 77 8.47 -12.20 -0.61
N LEU A 78 9.63 -11.61 -0.97
CA LEU A 78 10.93 -12.24 -0.84
C LEU A 78 11.93 -11.25 -0.22
N ALA A 79 12.52 -10.37 -1.02
CA ALA A 79 13.46 -9.36 -0.54
C ALA A 79 13.51 -8.13 -1.45
N PRO A 80 13.43 -6.90 -0.90
CA PRO A 80 13.47 -5.67 -1.70
C PRO A 80 14.83 -5.44 -2.38
N GLY A 81 15.90 -5.99 -1.83
CA GLY A 81 17.27 -5.85 -2.37
C GLY A 81 17.49 -6.51 -3.72
N PHE A 82 16.69 -7.51 -4.10
CA PHE A 82 16.80 -8.16 -5.42
C PHE A 82 16.40 -7.26 -6.58
N ARG A 83 15.56 -6.26 -6.37
CA ARG A 83 15.11 -5.31 -7.40
C ARG A 83 14.47 -5.98 -8.61
N VAL A 84 13.72 -7.07 -8.41
CA VAL A 84 13.04 -7.82 -9.47
C VAL A 84 11.53 -7.69 -9.32
N GLY A 85 10.88 -7.39 -10.43
CA GLY A 85 9.45 -7.44 -10.64
C GLY A 85 9.13 -8.09 -11.98
N TYR A 86 7.87 -8.31 -12.25
CA TYR A 86 7.42 -8.88 -13.51
C TYR A 86 6.14 -8.21 -13.99
N VAL A 87 5.92 -8.28 -15.29
CA VAL A 87 4.76 -7.70 -15.96
C VAL A 87 4.10 -8.77 -16.82
N LEU A 88 2.79 -8.91 -16.66
CA LEU A 88 1.94 -9.66 -17.59
C LEU A 88 1.13 -8.64 -18.38
N ALA A 89 1.37 -8.54 -19.69
CA ALA A 89 0.76 -7.54 -20.54
C ALA A 89 0.34 -8.12 -21.89
N PRO A 90 -0.64 -7.51 -22.59
CA PRO A 90 -0.93 -7.83 -23.98
C PRO A 90 0.33 -7.71 -24.85
N PRO A 91 0.50 -8.55 -25.90
CA PRO A 91 1.74 -8.61 -26.69
C PRO A 91 2.21 -7.24 -27.19
N ALA A 92 1.30 -6.42 -27.72
CA ALA A 92 1.63 -5.09 -28.24
C ALA A 92 2.22 -4.13 -27.19
N ILE A 93 1.75 -4.23 -25.92
CA ILE A 93 2.28 -3.44 -24.81
C ILE A 93 3.59 -4.04 -24.31
N ARG A 94 3.64 -5.36 -24.13
CA ARG A 94 4.85 -6.09 -23.71
C ARG A 94 6.03 -5.77 -24.59
N ASP A 95 5.87 -5.82 -25.90
CA ASP A 95 6.97 -5.58 -26.85
C ASP A 95 7.50 -4.13 -26.75
N LYS A 96 6.62 -3.16 -26.50
CA LYS A 96 7.03 -1.77 -26.24
C LYS A 96 7.74 -1.60 -24.90
N MET A 97 7.31 -2.34 -23.88
CA MET A 97 7.97 -2.32 -22.56
C MET A 97 9.36 -2.94 -22.62
N VAL A 98 9.55 -4.03 -23.40
CA VAL A 98 10.87 -4.63 -23.63
C VAL A 98 11.83 -3.62 -24.26
N LEU A 99 11.42 -2.93 -25.33
CA LEU A 99 12.23 -1.88 -25.96
C LEU A 99 12.54 -0.71 -25.02
N ALA A 100 11.56 -0.29 -24.22
CA ALA A 100 11.76 0.78 -23.24
C ALA A 100 12.74 0.35 -22.12
N GLN A 101 12.65 -0.89 -21.68
CA GLN A 101 13.56 -1.46 -20.67
C GLN A 101 14.99 -1.57 -21.20
N GLU A 102 15.15 -2.05 -22.44
CA GLU A 102 16.45 -2.11 -23.12
C GLU A 102 17.11 -0.72 -23.20
N SER A 103 16.32 0.29 -23.56
CA SER A 103 16.80 1.69 -23.63
C SER A 103 17.18 2.27 -22.27
N ALA A 104 16.45 1.90 -21.20
CA ALA A 104 16.64 2.47 -19.86
C ALA A 104 17.71 1.75 -19.03
N LEU A 105 17.83 0.43 -19.16
CA LEU A 105 18.65 -0.42 -18.29
C LEU A 105 19.60 -1.36 -19.03
N LEU A 106 19.54 -1.40 -20.35
CA LEU A 106 20.15 -2.39 -21.22
C LEU A 106 19.60 -3.80 -20.97
N CYS A 107 19.86 -4.36 -19.78
CA CYS A 107 19.24 -5.59 -19.28
C CYS A 107 19.14 -5.56 -17.75
N PRO A 108 18.08 -6.14 -17.17
CA PRO A 108 18.03 -6.38 -15.72
C PRO A 108 19.04 -7.47 -15.33
N SER A 109 19.45 -7.49 -14.05
CA SER A 109 20.39 -8.47 -13.53
C SER A 109 19.90 -9.91 -13.76
N SER A 110 20.55 -10.66 -14.65
CA SER A 110 20.25 -12.08 -14.85
C SER A 110 20.59 -12.91 -13.62
N PHE A 111 21.63 -12.55 -12.87
CA PHE A 111 22.00 -13.24 -11.63
C PHE A 111 20.86 -13.23 -10.60
N THR A 112 20.27 -12.07 -10.32
CA THR A 112 19.16 -11.98 -9.36
C THR A 112 17.90 -12.70 -9.84
N GLN A 113 17.64 -12.69 -11.16
CA GLN A 113 16.52 -13.44 -11.75
C GLN A 113 16.74 -14.96 -11.62
N MET A 114 17.95 -15.46 -11.89
CA MET A 114 18.30 -16.87 -11.70
C MET A 114 18.19 -17.29 -10.24
N MET A 115 18.65 -16.48 -9.29
CA MET A 115 18.50 -16.75 -7.85
C MET A 115 17.04 -16.88 -7.45
N ILE A 116 16.17 -16.00 -7.93
CA ILE A 116 14.74 -16.07 -7.65
C ILE A 116 14.12 -17.33 -8.28
N SER A 117 14.48 -17.64 -9.52
CA SER A 117 14.00 -18.84 -10.20
C SER A 117 14.37 -20.11 -9.44
N GLU A 118 15.64 -20.22 -8.99
CA GLU A 118 16.13 -21.34 -8.20
C GLU A 118 15.42 -21.44 -6.85
N TYR A 119 15.23 -20.31 -6.16
CA TYR A 119 14.50 -20.26 -4.91
C TYR A 119 13.05 -20.72 -5.08
N LEU A 120 12.33 -20.24 -6.08
CA LEU A 120 10.95 -20.64 -6.33
C LEU A 120 10.80 -22.11 -6.73
N ALA A 121 11.81 -22.68 -7.38
CA ALA A 121 11.81 -24.07 -7.82
C ALA A 121 12.12 -25.07 -6.68
N ASN A 122 12.98 -24.70 -5.72
CA ASN A 122 13.58 -25.63 -4.79
C ASN A 122 13.36 -25.32 -3.31
N ALA A 123 12.87 -24.12 -2.96
CA ALA A 123 12.58 -23.75 -1.57
C ALA A 123 11.09 -23.77 -1.25
N ASP A 124 10.74 -23.92 0.01
CA ASP A 124 9.37 -23.74 0.52
C ASP A 124 9.04 -22.24 0.62
N TRP A 125 8.92 -21.58 -0.52
CA TRP A 125 8.57 -20.16 -0.58
C TRP A 125 7.15 -19.87 -0.07
N GLN A 126 6.23 -20.84 -0.15
CA GLN A 126 4.87 -20.69 0.35
C GLN A 126 4.85 -20.68 1.88
N GLY A 127 5.56 -21.60 2.52
CA GLY A 127 5.74 -21.60 3.98
C GLY A 127 6.45 -20.34 4.49
N GLN A 128 7.38 -19.79 3.69
CA GLN A 128 7.99 -18.50 4.02
C GLN A 128 6.98 -17.34 3.97
N ILE A 129 6.08 -17.33 2.99
CA ILE A 129 5.00 -16.32 2.92
C ILE A 129 4.04 -16.49 4.11
N ASP A 130 3.70 -17.70 4.51
CA ASP A 130 2.86 -17.96 5.68
C ASP A 130 3.51 -17.44 6.97
N THR A 131 4.82 -17.60 7.10
CA THR A 131 5.60 -17.00 8.18
C THR A 131 5.48 -15.47 8.16
N PHE A 132 5.62 -14.83 7.01
CA PHE A 132 5.44 -13.38 6.88
C PHE A 132 4.02 -12.93 7.24
N ARG A 133 2.99 -13.65 6.81
CA ARG A 133 1.59 -13.40 7.18
C ARG A 133 1.41 -13.39 8.69
N GLY A 134 1.95 -14.37 9.39
CA GLY A 134 1.90 -14.46 10.85
C GLY A 134 2.52 -13.24 11.53
N VAL A 135 3.75 -12.90 11.15
CA VAL A 135 4.49 -11.75 11.70
C VAL A 135 3.78 -10.43 11.43
N TYR A 136 3.28 -10.21 10.21
CA TYR A 136 2.59 -8.95 9.88
C TYR A 136 1.21 -8.86 10.49
N LYS A 137 0.51 -9.98 10.67
CA LYS A 137 -0.78 -10.02 11.39
C LYS A 137 -0.59 -9.60 12.84
N GLU A 138 0.38 -10.15 13.55
CA GLU A 138 0.71 -9.79 14.93
C GLU A 138 0.99 -8.28 15.07
N ARG A 139 1.80 -7.75 14.18
CA ARG A 139 2.13 -6.31 14.15
C ARG A 139 0.90 -5.43 13.87
N LYS A 140 0.07 -5.83 12.91
CA LYS A 140 -1.19 -5.14 12.62
C LYS A 140 -2.12 -5.16 13.84
N ASP A 141 -2.25 -6.31 14.50
CA ASP A 141 -3.13 -6.45 15.67
C ASP A 141 -2.63 -5.57 16.83
N ALA A 142 -1.31 -5.52 17.06
CA ALA A 142 -0.70 -4.62 18.03
C ALA A 142 -0.94 -3.14 17.67
N ALA A 143 -0.85 -2.78 16.38
CA ALA A 143 -1.11 -1.42 15.93
C ALA A 143 -2.57 -1.02 16.12
N LEU A 144 -3.52 -1.87 15.76
CA LEU A 144 -4.96 -1.61 15.96
C LEU A 144 -5.34 -1.55 17.44
N ALA A 145 -4.77 -2.41 18.28
CA ALA A 145 -4.97 -2.37 19.73
C ALA A 145 -4.45 -1.06 20.33
N ALA A 146 -3.26 -0.62 19.94
CA ALA A 146 -2.69 0.65 20.39
C ALA A 146 -3.48 1.87 19.87
N MET A 147 -3.96 1.85 18.63
CA MET A 147 -4.86 2.89 18.11
C MET A 147 -6.13 2.97 18.94
N HIS A 148 -6.74 1.84 19.28
CA HIS A 148 -7.94 1.80 20.12
C HIS A 148 -7.65 2.27 21.56
N GLU A 149 -6.49 1.96 22.12
CA GLU A 149 -6.10 2.34 23.49
C GLU A 149 -5.83 3.85 23.63
N TYR A 150 -5.10 4.43 22.65
CA TYR A 150 -4.60 5.79 22.76
C TYR A 150 -5.31 6.83 21.90
N LEU A 151 -6.01 6.41 20.86
CA LEU A 151 -6.69 7.25 19.87
C LEU A 151 -8.05 6.66 19.45
N PRO A 152 -8.95 6.33 20.43
CA PRO A 152 -10.19 5.58 20.17
C PRO A 152 -11.15 6.32 19.22
N ASP A 153 -11.11 7.64 19.21
CA ASP A 153 -12.04 8.49 18.44
C ASP A 153 -11.58 8.71 16.98
N LEU A 154 -10.36 8.29 16.64
CA LEU A 154 -9.86 8.46 15.28
C LEU A 154 -10.29 7.32 14.37
N HIS A 155 -10.84 7.70 13.22
CA HIS A 155 -11.11 6.71 12.17
C HIS A 155 -9.81 6.14 11.61
N THR A 156 -9.63 4.82 11.78
CA THR A 156 -8.48 4.07 11.29
C THR A 156 -8.96 2.90 10.46
N THR A 157 -8.38 2.67 9.27
CA THR A 157 -8.67 1.49 8.46
C THR A 157 -8.25 0.21 9.17
N ARG A 158 -8.94 -0.89 8.89
CA ARG A 158 -8.64 -2.24 9.44
C ARG A 158 -8.31 -3.18 8.29
N PRO A 159 -7.04 -3.22 7.85
CA PRO A 159 -6.65 -4.03 6.70
C PRO A 159 -6.63 -5.52 7.04
N ASP A 160 -7.01 -6.35 6.05
CA ASP A 160 -6.92 -7.80 6.09
C ASP A 160 -5.60 -8.34 5.54
N GLY A 161 -4.62 -7.46 5.33
CA GLY A 161 -3.28 -7.78 4.79
C GLY A 161 -2.43 -6.53 4.56
N GLY A 162 -1.26 -6.72 3.97
CA GLY A 162 -0.33 -5.63 3.63
C GLY A 162 0.36 -5.01 4.85
N PHE A 163 0.65 -3.71 4.80
CA PHE A 163 1.59 -3.05 5.70
C PHE A 163 1.08 -1.77 6.35
N TYR A 164 -0.14 -1.28 6.01
CA TYR A 164 -0.50 0.10 6.27
C TYR A 164 -1.83 0.25 6.98
N LEU A 165 -1.86 1.16 7.97
CA LEU A 165 -3.08 1.77 8.49
C LEU A 165 -3.21 3.18 7.90
N TRP A 166 -4.42 3.55 7.54
CA TRP A 166 -4.78 4.89 7.10
C TRP A 166 -5.62 5.56 8.18
N VAL A 167 -5.10 6.65 8.73
CA VAL A 167 -5.68 7.34 9.88
C VAL A 167 -6.24 8.69 9.44
N THR A 168 -7.44 9.01 9.92
CA THR A 168 -8.05 10.32 9.76
C THR A 168 -7.91 11.11 11.05
N LEU A 169 -7.21 12.23 11.00
CA LEU A 169 -7.01 13.15 12.09
C LEU A 169 -8.24 14.08 12.27
N PRO A 170 -8.38 14.73 13.41
CA PRO A 170 -9.39 15.77 13.63
C PRO A 170 -9.30 16.88 12.55
N GLU A 171 -10.43 17.50 12.28
CA GLU A 171 -10.49 18.60 11.33
C GLU A 171 -9.60 19.77 11.76
N GLY A 172 -8.81 20.29 10.83
CA GLY A 172 -7.86 21.37 11.09
C GLY A 172 -6.45 20.92 11.50
N VAL A 173 -6.25 19.64 11.87
CA VAL A 173 -4.91 19.10 12.11
C VAL A 173 -4.22 18.79 10.78
N ASP A 174 -3.08 19.42 10.54
CA ASP A 174 -2.25 19.18 9.35
C ASP A 174 -1.13 18.17 9.66
N SER A 175 -1.26 16.98 9.08
CA SER A 175 -0.30 15.88 9.25
C SER A 175 1.12 16.23 8.76
N LYS A 176 1.25 17.09 7.74
CA LYS A 176 2.53 17.52 7.22
C LYS A 176 3.22 18.52 8.17
N ALA A 177 2.46 19.47 8.67
CA ALA A 177 2.96 20.44 9.66
C ALA A 177 3.32 19.78 11.00
N MET A 178 2.59 18.73 11.39
CA MET A 178 2.79 17.98 12.64
C MET A 178 4.01 17.04 12.59
N LEU A 179 4.46 16.59 11.41
CA LEU A 179 5.51 15.58 11.25
C LEU A 179 6.83 15.92 11.99
N PRO A 180 7.37 17.17 11.96
CA PRO A 180 8.59 17.50 12.69
C PRO A 180 8.49 17.27 14.21
N LEU A 181 7.32 17.49 14.80
CA LEU A 181 7.07 17.22 16.23
C LEU A 181 7.06 15.72 16.50
N ALA A 182 6.38 14.94 15.65
CA ALA A 182 6.35 13.48 15.77
C ALA A 182 7.77 12.88 15.68
N VAL A 183 8.62 13.40 14.77
CA VAL A 183 10.01 12.94 14.63
C VAL A 183 10.84 13.28 15.90
N LYS A 184 10.61 14.42 16.54
CA LYS A 184 11.23 14.73 17.84
C LYS A 184 10.84 13.75 18.94
N GLU A 185 9.59 13.26 18.88
CA GLU A 185 9.07 12.21 19.77
C GLU A 185 9.45 10.79 19.29
N LEU A 186 10.40 10.67 18.37
CA LEU A 186 10.91 9.40 17.83
C LEU A 186 9.82 8.51 17.19
N VAL A 187 8.86 9.13 16.53
CA VAL A 187 7.86 8.45 15.71
C VAL A 187 7.74 9.14 14.35
N ALA A 188 7.69 8.37 13.28
CA ALA A 188 7.52 8.87 11.93
C ALA A 188 6.34 8.19 11.23
N TYR A 189 5.66 8.95 10.38
CA TYR A 189 4.57 8.49 9.52
C TYR A 189 4.69 9.19 8.15
N THR A 190 3.86 8.79 7.20
CA THR A 190 3.78 9.50 5.93
C THR A 190 2.54 10.40 5.92
N PRO A 191 2.69 11.72 5.73
CA PRO A 191 1.57 12.64 5.63
C PRO A 191 0.65 12.32 4.47
N GLY A 192 -0.66 12.54 4.65
CA GLY A 192 -1.67 12.22 3.65
C GLY A 192 -1.50 12.97 2.34
N THR A 193 -1.04 14.21 2.38
CA THR A 193 -0.80 15.04 1.19
C THR A 193 0.13 14.41 0.16
N ALA A 194 0.96 13.44 0.56
CA ALA A 194 1.83 12.69 -0.35
C ALA A 194 1.06 11.73 -1.29
N PHE A 195 -0.24 11.48 -1.03
CA PHE A 195 -1.06 10.51 -1.76
C PHE A 195 -2.20 11.13 -2.55
N TYR A 196 -2.36 12.45 -2.50
CA TYR A 196 -3.40 13.19 -3.21
C TYR A 196 -2.78 14.10 -4.26
N GLY A 197 -3.21 13.94 -5.51
CA GLY A 197 -2.70 14.72 -6.64
C GLY A 197 -3.20 16.17 -6.69
N ASP A 198 -4.25 16.47 -5.93
CA ASP A 198 -4.88 17.79 -5.84
C ASP A 198 -4.42 18.60 -4.60
N GLY A 199 -3.47 18.08 -3.83
CA GLY A 199 -2.96 18.71 -2.62
C GLY A 199 -3.87 18.62 -1.39
N THR A 200 -4.94 17.83 -1.45
CA THR A 200 -5.80 17.53 -0.29
C THR A 200 -5.17 16.48 0.64
N GLY A 201 -5.90 16.00 1.64
CA GLY A 201 -5.42 14.95 2.56
C GLY A 201 -4.57 15.47 3.73
N GLN A 202 -4.65 16.77 4.07
CA GLN A 202 -3.93 17.36 5.20
C GLN A 202 -4.21 16.64 6.51
N ASN A 203 -5.47 16.27 6.75
CA ASN A 203 -5.89 15.56 7.96
C ASN A 203 -5.80 14.03 7.82
N LYS A 204 -4.91 13.53 6.99
CA LYS A 204 -4.68 12.09 6.82
C LYS A 204 -3.21 11.76 7.08
N LEU A 205 -2.96 10.54 7.56
CA LEU A 205 -1.61 9.99 7.64
C LEU A 205 -1.60 8.48 7.46
N ARG A 206 -0.47 7.96 6.97
CA ARG A 206 -0.23 6.53 6.84
C ARG A 206 0.73 6.05 7.90
N VAL A 207 0.31 5.07 8.69
CA VAL A 207 1.16 4.32 9.62
C VAL A 207 1.61 3.02 8.95
N CYS A 208 2.91 2.70 9.01
CA CYS A 208 3.48 1.45 8.51
C CYS A 208 3.89 0.58 9.70
N TYR A 209 3.35 -0.64 9.76
CA TYR A 209 3.64 -1.60 10.82
C TYR A 209 4.59 -2.74 10.38
N SER A 210 5.17 -2.66 9.19
CA SER A 210 5.89 -3.80 8.61
C SER A 210 7.24 -4.11 9.26
N TYR A 211 7.87 -3.16 9.96
CA TYR A 211 9.23 -3.33 10.48
C TYR A 211 9.32 -3.42 12.02
N PRO A 212 8.68 -2.54 12.82
CA PRO A 212 8.88 -2.52 14.26
C PRO A 212 8.29 -3.76 14.95
N THR A 213 8.82 -4.10 16.15
CA THR A 213 8.19 -5.11 17.00
C THR A 213 6.85 -4.63 17.55
N PRO A 214 5.96 -5.52 18.03
CA PRO A 214 4.69 -5.14 18.65
C PRO A 214 4.83 -4.10 19.77
N GLU A 215 5.86 -4.23 20.61
CA GLU A 215 6.15 -3.29 21.70
C GLU A 215 6.53 -1.91 21.18
N ASN A 216 7.37 -1.86 20.15
CA ASN A 216 7.79 -0.62 19.52
C ASN A 216 6.64 0.04 18.74
N ILE A 217 5.73 -0.74 18.17
CA ILE A 217 4.48 -0.25 17.54
C ILE A 217 3.62 0.41 18.61
N LYS A 218 3.36 -0.25 19.74
CA LYS A 218 2.58 0.31 20.84
C LYS A 218 3.18 1.62 21.36
N LEU A 219 4.50 1.63 21.59
CA LEU A 219 5.22 2.82 22.01
C LEU A 219 5.13 3.97 21.00
N GLY A 220 5.34 3.66 19.71
CA GLY A 220 5.25 4.63 18.63
C GLY A 220 3.86 5.26 18.51
N ILE A 221 2.80 4.45 18.60
CA ILE A 221 1.42 4.95 18.56
C ILE A 221 1.09 5.79 19.79
N LYS A 222 1.57 5.41 20.99
CA LYS A 222 1.42 6.23 22.19
C LYS A 222 2.07 7.62 22.02
N ARG A 223 3.29 7.67 21.46
CA ARG A 223 4.00 8.94 21.17
C ARG A 223 3.25 9.77 20.13
N LEU A 224 2.75 9.11 19.09
CA LEU A 224 1.94 9.76 18.06
C LEU A 224 0.66 10.36 18.65
N ALA A 225 0.00 9.64 19.56
CA ALA A 225 -1.19 10.13 20.27
C ALA A 225 -0.90 11.41 21.07
N ASN A 226 0.21 11.46 21.79
CA ASN A 226 0.60 12.66 22.53
C ASN A 226 0.76 13.88 21.60
N VAL A 227 1.36 13.68 20.44
CA VAL A 227 1.53 14.76 19.44
C VAL A 227 0.19 15.20 18.85
N ILE A 228 -0.67 14.25 18.51
CA ILE A 228 -2.00 14.54 17.96
C ILE A 228 -2.85 15.30 18.97
N ASN A 229 -2.90 14.85 20.23
CA ASN A 229 -3.67 15.50 21.28
C ASN A 229 -3.18 16.92 21.54
N LEU A 230 -1.85 17.13 21.61
CA LEU A 230 -1.28 18.47 21.75
C LEU A 230 -1.70 19.41 20.61
N GLN A 231 -1.67 18.93 19.36
CA GLN A 231 -2.09 19.73 18.20
C GLN A 231 -3.59 20.05 18.23
N THR A 232 -4.39 19.09 18.67
CA THR A 232 -5.86 19.27 18.79
C THR A 232 -6.19 20.30 19.86
N GLU A 233 -5.57 20.22 21.04
CA GLU A 233 -5.74 21.19 22.14
C GLU A 233 -5.33 22.61 21.73
N LEU A 234 -4.22 22.74 21.01
CA LEU A 234 -3.78 24.04 20.47
C LEU A 234 -4.82 24.63 19.51
N LEU A 235 -5.36 23.82 18.59
CA LEU A 235 -6.38 24.26 17.65
C LEU A 235 -7.67 24.72 18.36
N GLU A 236 -8.11 23.98 19.37
CA GLU A 236 -9.30 24.34 20.16
C GLU A 236 -9.09 25.67 20.90
N THR A 237 -7.92 25.87 21.50
CA THR A 237 -7.54 27.11 22.19
C THR A 237 -7.58 28.33 21.26
N PHE A 238 -7.21 28.18 20.00
CA PHE A 238 -7.23 29.28 19.02
C PHE A 238 -8.59 29.48 18.34
N LYS A 239 -9.42 28.45 18.27
CA LYS A 239 -10.81 28.57 17.72
C LYS A 239 -11.76 29.24 18.71
N GLY A 240 -11.48 29.19 20.00
CA GLY A 240 -12.29 29.82 21.07
C GLY A 240 -12.00 31.29 21.30
N ARG A 241 -11.15 31.90 20.49
CA ARG A 241 -10.85 33.33 20.49
C ARG A 241 -11.37 33.99 19.21
#